data_a41435eab0d14916942dbf241e6566b7
#
_entry.id   a41435eab0d14916942dbf241e6566b7
#
_cell.length_a   1.000
_cell.length_b   1.000
_cell.length_c   1.000
_cell.angle_alpha   90.00
_cell.angle_beta   90.00
_cell.angle_gamma   90.00
#
_symmetry.space_group_name_H-M   'P 1'
#
loop_
_entity.id
_entity.type
_entity.pdbx_description
1 polymer ?
#
loop_
_entity_poly.entity_id
_entity_poly.type
_entity_poly.pdbx_seq_one_letter_code
_entity_poly.pdbx_strand_id
1 'polypeptide(L)'
;MNYASELLKTTESRESYNLFFRSLRVNHILAQVYWFKAESGARETSDYENAAKYAALATEGVETLIPVTTAGLNAVMANNDASYPGLYMCGTTYGATAGIYGSTWYYMGYNPNNVPVNPDFYALFTPEDIRYDAYFMAPGILANSWPDGGAYGSKNGNCVLFKPEEAYLILAEALYHTQGDAVGTLNKFKSFRNAGTANGLSGESLLQEILNERRKEFFADTDKRWLDLKKYGGTISRHLTFFKKTYDITVDTDAYQYALPIPLDELQQNNAISQNEGWVQIEF
;
A
#
# COMPACT_ATOMS: atom_id res chain seq x y z
N MET A 1 19.04 -12.77 2.62
CA MET A 1 17.60 -13.02 2.35
C MET A 1 17.36 -14.18 1.38
N ASN A 2 18.13 -14.35 0.30
CA ASN A 2 17.97 -15.50 -0.60
C ASN A 2 18.10 -16.87 0.12
N TYR A 3 19.04 -16.98 1.08
CA TYR A 3 19.20 -18.18 1.90
C TYR A 3 17.95 -18.46 2.79
N ALA A 4 17.34 -17.41 3.33
CA ALA A 4 16.11 -17.55 4.13
C ALA A 4 14.92 -18.04 3.27
N SER A 5 14.80 -17.55 2.03
CA SER A 5 13.75 -18.03 1.11
C SER A 5 13.91 -19.52 0.78
N GLU A 6 15.13 -20.00 0.59
CA GLU A 6 15.39 -21.43 0.34
C GLU A 6 15.16 -22.30 1.59
N LEU A 7 15.62 -21.83 2.74
CA LEU A 7 15.44 -22.56 4.00
C LEU A 7 13.96 -22.74 4.35
N LEU A 8 13.14 -21.72 4.10
CA LEU A 8 11.70 -21.76 4.40
C LEU A 8 10.90 -22.69 3.47
N LYS A 9 11.39 -22.99 2.26
CA LYS A 9 10.76 -24.00 1.37
C LYS A 9 10.69 -25.39 1.99
N THR A 10 11.63 -25.72 2.88
CA THR A 10 11.73 -27.04 3.51
C THR A 10 10.93 -27.15 4.82
N THR A 11 10.35 -26.07 5.32
CA THR A 11 9.69 -26.01 6.64
C THR A 11 8.18 -25.76 6.57
N GLU A 12 7.56 -25.96 5.42
CA GLU A 12 6.16 -25.58 5.14
C GLU A 12 5.06 -26.38 5.86
N SER A 13 5.34 -27.16 6.87
CA SER A 13 4.32 -27.98 7.54
C SER A 13 3.43 -27.28 8.57
N ARG A 14 3.48 -25.96 8.70
CA ARG A 14 2.62 -25.23 9.64
C ARG A 14 1.52 -24.46 8.91
N GLU A 15 0.44 -25.15 8.62
CA GLU A 15 -0.65 -24.71 7.76
C GLU A 15 -1.56 -23.58 8.29
N SER A 16 -1.48 -23.15 9.53
CA SER A 16 -2.60 -22.43 10.13
C SER A 16 -2.37 -21.01 10.62
N TYR A 17 -1.19 -20.38 10.42
CA TYR A 17 -0.97 -19.05 10.99
C TYR A 17 -0.37 -18.06 9.99
N ASN A 18 -1.19 -17.09 9.58
CA ASN A 18 -0.77 -15.92 8.80
C ASN A 18 0.17 -14.97 9.57
N LEU A 19 0.65 -15.39 10.73
CA LEU A 19 1.57 -14.63 11.61
C LEU A 19 3.04 -14.97 11.38
N PHE A 20 3.35 -15.98 10.56
CA PHE A 20 4.73 -16.43 10.37
C PHE A 20 5.28 -16.08 9.00
N PHE A 21 6.58 -15.80 8.95
CA PHE A 21 7.29 -15.67 7.69
C PHE A 21 7.37 -17.03 6.99
N ARG A 22 6.90 -17.07 5.74
CA ARG A 22 7.03 -18.18 4.81
C ARG A 22 7.87 -17.74 3.61
N SER A 23 8.30 -18.68 2.77
CA SER A 23 9.05 -18.39 1.53
C SER A 23 8.36 -17.33 0.67
N LEU A 24 7.04 -17.43 0.52
CA LEU A 24 6.20 -16.47 -0.19
C LEU A 24 6.39 -15.03 0.33
N ARG A 25 6.43 -14.84 1.64
CA ARG A 25 6.57 -13.51 2.26
C ARG A 25 7.99 -12.97 2.19
N VAL A 26 8.99 -13.85 2.28
CA VAL A 26 10.40 -13.48 2.05
C VAL A 26 10.59 -13.05 0.60
N ASN A 27 9.98 -13.76 -0.35
CA ASN A 27 10.00 -13.37 -1.76
C ASN A 27 9.29 -12.02 -1.98
N HIS A 28 8.17 -11.77 -1.29
CA HIS A 28 7.50 -10.47 -1.36
C HIS A 28 8.41 -9.34 -0.85
N ILE A 29 9.07 -9.51 0.29
CA ILE A 29 10.03 -8.51 0.83
C ILE A 29 11.18 -8.29 -0.17
N LEU A 30 11.73 -9.35 -0.75
CA LEU A 30 12.76 -9.22 -1.78
C LEU A 30 12.27 -8.46 -3.00
N ALA A 31 11.04 -8.74 -3.45
CA ALA A 31 10.41 -7.99 -4.54
C ALA A 31 10.30 -6.50 -4.22
N GLN A 32 9.83 -6.14 -3.02
CA GLN A 32 9.73 -4.74 -2.57
C GLN A 32 11.10 -4.06 -2.53
N VAL A 33 12.11 -4.73 -1.97
CA VAL A 33 13.46 -4.18 -1.86
C VAL A 33 14.06 -3.87 -3.24
N TYR A 34 13.99 -4.81 -4.17
CA TYR A 34 14.52 -4.61 -5.52
C TYR A 34 13.69 -3.59 -6.30
N TRP A 35 12.36 -3.64 -6.19
CA TRP A 35 11.46 -2.68 -6.80
C TRP A 35 11.71 -1.24 -6.34
N PHE A 36 11.95 -1.02 -5.04
CA PHE A 36 12.25 0.31 -4.51
C PHE A 36 13.67 0.74 -4.87
N LYS A 37 14.64 -0.18 -4.80
CA LYS A 37 16.04 0.08 -5.15
C LYS A 37 16.18 0.51 -6.62
N ALA A 38 15.38 -0.06 -7.53
CA ALA A 38 15.43 0.21 -8.97
C ALA A 38 15.27 1.70 -9.35
N GLU A 39 14.62 2.52 -8.50
CA GLU A 39 14.47 3.97 -8.70
C GLU A 39 15.32 4.79 -7.70
N SER A 40 16.16 4.15 -6.91
CA SER A 40 17.03 4.82 -5.96
C SER A 40 18.38 5.20 -6.55
N GLY A 41 19.16 6.01 -5.82
CA GLY A 41 20.55 6.31 -6.17
C GLY A 41 21.48 5.07 -6.15
N ALA A 42 21.05 3.95 -5.59
CA ALA A 42 21.79 2.68 -5.53
C ALA A 42 21.32 1.67 -6.58
N ARG A 43 20.56 2.10 -7.58
CA ARG A 43 19.98 1.23 -8.62
C ARG A 43 21.06 0.48 -9.41
N GLU A 44 20.72 -0.75 -9.75
CA GLU A 44 21.47 -1.63 -10.66
C GLU A 44 20.57 -2.07 -11.81
N THR A 45 21.17 -2.40 -12.95
CA THR A 45 20.44 -2.80 -14.17
C THR A 45 19.51 -4.01 -13.94
N SER A 46 19.88 -4.92 -13.04
CA SER A 46 19.12 -6.14 -12.74
C SER A 46 18.03 -5.96 -11.67
N ASP A 47 17.85 -4.77 -11.13
CA ASP A 47 16.90 -4.60 -9.99
C ASP A 47 15.46 -4.89 -10.40
N TYR A 48 14.99 -4.40 -11.55
CA TYR A 48 13.65 -4.74 -12.03
C TYR A 48 13.50 -6.21 -12.43
N GLU A 49 14.54 -6.86 -12.97
CA GLU A 49 14.52 -8.30 -13.23
C GLU A 49 14.39 -9.10 -11.94
N ASN A 50 15.15 -8.70 -10.90
CA ASN A 50 15.07 -9.32 -9.58
C ASN A 50 13.70 -9.04 -8.93
N ALA A 51 13.18 -7.82 -9.04
CA ALA A 51 11.83 -7.49 -8.56
C ALA A 51 10.77 -8.38 -9.23
N ALA A 52 10.79 -8.53 -10.55
CA ALA A 52 9.89 -9.41 -11.29
C ALA A 52 10.01 -10.88 -10.85
N LYS A 53 11.24 -11.39 -10.74
CA LYS A 53 11.51 -12.76 -10.28
C LYS A 53 10.91 -13.05 -8.91
N TYR A 54 11.17 -12.18 -7.93
CA TYR A 54 10.71 -12.42 -6.57
C TYR A 54 9.21 -12.13 -6.42
N ALA A 55 8.66 -11.17 -7.15
CA ALA A 55 7.23 -10.92 -7.18
C ALA A 55 6.47 -12.12 -7.79
N ALA A 56 6.95 -12.71 -8.88
CA ALA A 56 6.37 -13.92 -9.45
C ALA A 56 6.36 -15.09 -8.44
N LEU A 57 7.48 -15.31 -7.72
CA LEU A 57 7.54 -16.31 -6.66
C LEU A 57 6.59 -15.99 -5.47
N ALA A 58 6.34 -14.72 -5.21
CA ALA A 58 5.43 -14.28 -4.16
C ALA A 58 3.94 -14.38 -4.54
N THR A 59 3.63 -14.52 -5.84
CA THR A 59 2.26 -14.71 -6.33
C THR A 59 1.93 -16.17 -6.65
N GLU A 60 2.88 -17.09 -6.55
CA GLU A 60 2.69 -18.49 -6.88
C GLU A 60 1.70 -19.17 -5.93
N GLY A 61 0.63 -19.72 -6.49
CA GLY A 61 -0.37 -20.50 -5.75
C GLY A 61 -1.34 -19.69 -4.88
N VAL A 62 -1.31 -18.35 -4.92
CA VAL A 62 -2.18 -17.51 -4.06
C VAL A 62 -3.45 -17.02 -4.77
N GLU A 63 -3.61 -17.25 -6.05
CA GLU A 63 -4.68 -16.68 -6.87
C GLU A 63 -6.09 -16.98 -6.34
N THR A 64 -6.33 -18.21 -5.89
CA THR A 64 -7.64 -18.65 -5.39
C THR A 64 -7.94 -18.15 -3.97
N LEU A 65 -6.96 -17.56 -3.32
CA LEU A 65 -7.07 -17.07 -1.94
C LEU A 65 -7.24 -15.54 -1.89
N ILE A 66 -7.09 -14.86 -3.04
CA ILE A 66 -7.31 -13.42 -3.14
C ILE A 66 -8.82 -13.14 -3.21
N PRO A 67 -9.36 -12.22 -2.40
CA PRO A 67 -10.79 -11.91 -2.43
C PRO A 67 -11.21 -11.32 -3.78
N VAL A 68 -12.30 -11.84 -4.33
CA VAL A 68 -12.89 -11.39 -5.61
C VAL A 68 -14.31 -10.84 -5.44
N THR A 69 -14.73 -10.62 -4.20
CA THR A 69 -16.03 -10.03 -3.85
C THR A 69 -15.87 -8.96 -2.78
N THR A 70 -16.77 -7.99 -2.76
CA THR A 70 -16.84 -6.97 -1.70
C THR A 70 -16.88 -7.60 -0.30
N ALA A 71 -17.67 -8.65 -0.10
CA ALA A 71 -17.75 -9.34 1.19
C ALA A 71 -16.43 -10.00 1.59
N GLY A 72 -15.74 -10.65 0.65
CA GLY A 72 -14.41 -11.24 0.89
C GLY A 72 -13.36 -10.18 1.20
N LEU A 73 -13.37 -9.06 0.47
CA LEU A 73 -12.46 -7.95 0.75
C LEU A 73 -12.72 -7.36 2.15
N ASN A 74 -13.98 -7.17 2.52
CA ASN A 74 -14.35 -6.72 3.86
C ASN A 74 -13.92 -7.70 4.95
N ALA A 75 -14.01 -9.02 4.70
CA ALA A 75 -13.52 -10.03 5.64
C ALA A 75 -12.01 -9.94 5.87
N VAL A 76 -11.22 -9.73 4.82
CA VAL A 76 -9.77 -9.49 4.94
C VAL A 76 -9.49 -8.21 5.71
N MET A 77 -10.20 -7.13 5.39
CA MET A 77 -10.05 -5.84 6.07
C MET A 77 -10.44 -5.92 7.55
N ALA A 78 -11.45 -6.71 7.87
CA ALA A 78 -11.86 -7.00 9.26
C ALA A 78 -10.96 -8.04 9.94
N ASN A 79 -9.97 -8.57 9.23
CA ASN A 79 -9.07 -9.61 9.74
C ASN A 79 -9.78 -10.91 10.15
N ASN A 80 -10.86 -11.23 9.44
CA ASN A 80 -11.71 -12.40 9.69
C ASN A 80 -11.53 -13.53 8.68
N ASP A 81 -10.63 -13.37 7.70
CA ASP A 81 -10.32 -14.40 6.71
C ASP A 81 -9.01 -15.12 7.05
N ALA A 82 -9.12 -16.28 7.70
CA ALA A 82 -7.96 -17.10 8.05
C ALA A 82 -7.28 -17.75 6.84
N SER A 83 -7.96 -17.83 5.69
CA SER A 83 -7.42 -18.38 4.44
C SER A 83 -6.60 -17.37 3.64
N TYR A 84 -6.74 -16.09 3.93
CA TYR A 84 -6.04 -15.04 3.22
C TYR A 84 -4.52 -15.17 3.38
N PRO A 85 -3.75 -15.17 2.27
CA PRO A 85 -2.32 -15.45 2.31
C PRO A 85 -1.45 -14.29 2.78
N GLY A 86 -2.04 -13.15 3.13
CA GLY A 86 -1.33 -11.99 3.67
C GLY A 86 -0.67 -12.27 5.01
N LEU A 87 0.28 -11.41 5.39
CA LEU A 87 0.90 -11.45 6.71
C LEU A 87 0.21 -10.46 7.63
N TYR A 88 -0.35 -10.98 8.70
CA TYR A 88 -0.88 -10.17 9.79
C TYR A 88 0.19 -9.92 10.85
N MET A 89 0.26 -8.70 11.35
CA MET A 89 0.98 -8.39 12.58
C MET A 89 0.01 -8.53 13.74
N CYS A 90 0.38 -9.37 14.71
CA CYS A 90 -0.37 -9.48 15.94
C CYS A 90 -0.09 -8.28 16.83
N GLY A 91 -1.09 -7.47 17.08
CA GLY A 91 -1.07 -6.45 18.10
C GLY A 91 -1.42 -7.08 19.46
N THR A 92 -0.54 -6.95 20.42
CA THR A 92 -0.72 -7.59 21.73
C THR A 92 -1.65 -6.84 22.67
N THR A 93 -1.99 -5.59 22.37
CA THR A 93 -2.91 -4.80 23.19
C THR A 93 -3.71 -3.82 22.36
N TYR A 94 -4.99 -3.73 22.69
CA TYR A 94 -5.93 -2.75 22.18
C TYR A 94 -5.43 -1.30 22.18
N GLY A 95 -4.49 -0.96 23.09
CA GLY A 95 -3.94 0.39 23.20
C GLY A 95 -2.80 0.73 22.23
N ALA A 96 -1.97 -0.24 21.88
CA ALA A 96 -0.78 0.02 21.07
C ALA A 96 -1.07 0.14 19.58
N THR A 97 -1.97 -0.69 19.05
CA THR A 97 -2.42 -0.64 17.65
C THR A 97 -3.46 0.45 17.43
N ALA A 98 -4.32 0.73 18.39
CA ALA A 98 -5.23 1.86 18.35
C ALA A 98 -4.49 3.21 18.25
N GLY A 99 -3.28 3.32 18.80
CA GLY A 99 -2.47 4.54 18.71
C GLY A 99 -1.94 4.83 17.31
N ILE A 100 -1.58 3.81 16.53
CA ILE A 100 -0.99 4.00 15.21
C ILE A 100 -2.08 4.02 14.11
N TYR A 101 -3.05 3.12 14.21
CA TYR A 101 -4.11 2.98 13.20
C TYR A 101 -5.47 3.49 13.66
N GLY A 102 -5.79 3.32 14.93
CA GLY A 102 -7.11 3.64 15.46
C GLY A 102 -7.43 5.11 15.50
N SER A 103 -6.44 5.99 15.71
CA SER A 103 -6.72 7.43 15.75
C SER A 103 -7.04 7.99 14.36
N THR A 104 -6.25 7.65 13.35
CA THR A 104 -6.46 8.13 11.99
C THR A 104 -7.78 7.59 11.44
N TRP A 105 -8.06 6.30 11.63
CA TRP A 105 -9.27 5.65 11.16
C TRP A 105 -10.50 5.98 12.00
N TYR A 106 -10.36 6.11 13.29
CA TYR A 106 -11.41 6.60 14.17
C TYR A 106 -11.89 7.98 13.72
N TYR A 107 -10.98 8.88 13.38
CA TYR A 107 -11.34 10.20 12.86
C TYR A 107 -11.89 10.15 11.44
N MET A 108 -11.41 9.26 10.59
CA MET A 108 -11.90 9.09 9.22
C MET A 108 -13.22 8.33 9.15
N GLY A 109 -13.40 7.28 9.96
CA GLY A 109 -14.59 6.45 9.95
C GLY A 109 -15.73 6.92 10.87
N TYR A 110 -15.41 7.58 11.96
CA TYR A 110 -16.43 8.04 12.94
C TYR A 110 -17.18 9.30 12.50
N ASN A 111 -16.57 10.09 11.63
CA ASN A 111 -17.23 11.24 11.05
C ASN A 111 -16.81 11.43 9.58
N PRO A 112 -17.33 10.62 8.65
CA PRO A 112 -16.97 10.66 7.23
C PRO A 112 -17.21 12.02 6.59
N ASN A 113 -18.07 12.87 7.18
CA ASN A 113 -18.28 14.23 6.72
C ASN A 113 -17.13 15.18 7.05
N ASN A 114 -16.21 14.79 7.92
CA ASN A 114 -15.09 15.63 8.34
C ASN A 114 -13.83 15.46 7.48
N VAL A 115 -13.68 14.32 6.81
CA VAL A 115 -12.54 14.02 5.92
C VAL A 115 -13.06 13.52 4.58
N PRO A 116 -13.43 14.41 3.68
CA PRO A 116 -13.91 14.02 2.36
C PRO A 116 -12.79 13.33 1.58
N VAL A 117 -13.16 12.34 0.83
CA VAL A 117 -12.25 11.67 -0.11
C VAL A 117 -11.94 12.62 -1.27
N ASN A 118 -10.67 12.69 -1.67
CA ASN A 118 -10.27 13.48 -2.82
C ASN A 118 -11.05 13.06 -4.07
N PRO A 119 -11.76 13.97 -4.76
CA PRO A 119 -12.55 13.66 -5.94
C PRO A 119 -11.77 12.95 -7.05
N ASP A 120 -10.50 13.35 -7.27
CA ASP A 120 -9.64 12.72 -8.29
C ASP A 120 -9.30 11.27 -7.94
N PHE A 121 -9.23 10.95 -6.66
CA PHE A 121 -9.05 9.57 -6.22
C PHE A 121 -10.33 8.77 -6.40
N TYR A 122 -11.46 9.32 -5.98
CA TYR A 122 -12.75 8.68 -6.13
C TYR A 122 -13.09 8.38 -7.59
N ALA A 123 -12.73 9.28 -8.51
CA ALA A 123 -12.95 9.12 -9.94
C ALA A 123 -12.15 7.98 -10.59
N LEU A 124 -11.19 7.39 -9.88
CA LEU A 124 -10.45 6.22 -10.38
C LEU A 124 -11.25 4.91 -10.35
N PHE A 125 -12.33 4.87 -9.57
CA PHE A 125 -13.14 3.67 -9.41
C PHE A 125 -14.28 3.62 -10.41
N THR A 126 -14.54 2.43 -10.96
CA THR A 126 -15.79 2.16 -11.65
C THR A 126 -16.81 1.56 -10.68
N PRO A 127 -18.13 1.66 -10.96
CA PRO A 127 -19.15 1.07 -10.09
C PRO A 127 -19.02 -0.44 -9.91
N GLU A 128 -18.41 -1.13 -10.88
CA GLU A 128 -18.22 -2.59 -10.86
C GLU A 128 -17.01 -3.02 -10.03
N ASP A 129 -16.09 -2.10 -9.73
CA ASP A 129 -14.91 -2.39 -8.90
C ASP A 129 -15.37 -2.74 -7.48
N ILE A 130 -15.05 -3.94 -7.01
CA ILE A 130 -15.50 -4.42 -5.70
C ILE A 130 -15.02 -3.55 -4.54
N ARG A 131 -13.95 -2.78 -4.75
CA ARG A 131 -13.43 -1.82 -3.78
C ARG A 131 -14.31 -0.59 -3.64
N TYR A 132 -15.11 -0.27 -4.67
CA TYR A 132 -16.04 0.85 -4.63
C TYR A 132 -17.02 0.70 -3.46
N ASP A 133 -17.73 -0.40 -3.39
CA ASP A 133 -18.68 -0.68 -2.31
C ASP A 133 -17.99 -1.03 -0.98
N ALA A 134 -16.74 -1.49 -1.03
CA ALA A 134 -15.97 -1.77 0.18
C ALA A 134 -15.48 -0.50 0.88
N TYR A 135 -15.11 0.54 0.09
CA TYR A 135 -14.51 1.75 0.63
C TYR A 135 -15.51 2.89 0.82
N PHE A 136 -16.58 2.93 0.02
CA PHE A 136 -17.49 4.07 -0.02
C PHE A 136 -18.94 3.65 0.26
N MET A 137 -19.62 4.41 1.13
CA MET A 137 -21.07 4.27 1.34
C MET A 137 -21.87 5.17 0.38
N ALA A 138 -21.23 6.19 -0.18
CA ALA A 138 -21.76 7.12 -1.17
C ALA A 138 -20.59 7.81 -1.89
N PRO A 139 -20.83 8.50 -3.03
CA PRO A 139 -19.79 9.20 -3.76
C PRO A 139 -18.95 10.12 -2.86
N GLY A 140 -17.65 9.82 -2.74
CA GLY A 140 -16.71 10.60 -1.94
C GLY A 140 -16.87 10.49 -0.43
N ILE A 141 -17.73 9.60 0.07
CA ILE A 141 -17.98 9.39 1.51
C ILE A 141 -17.53 7.97 1.86
N LEU A 142 -16.62 7.86 2.83
CA LEU A 142 -16.15 6.57 3.31
C LEU A 142 -17.27 5.75 3.94
N ALA A 143 -17.23 4.44 3.75
CA ALA A 143 -18.16 3.53 4.39
C ALA A 143 -18.03 3.62 5.92
N ASN A 144 -19.15 3.87 6.60
CA ASN A 144 -19.22 3.87 8.07
C ASN A 144 -19.01 2.49 8.67
N SER A 145 -19.24 1.46 7.87
CA SER A 145 -19.16 0.07 8.27
C SER A 145 -17.86 -0.58 7.82
N TRP A 146 -16.77 0.05 8.11
CA TRP A 146 -15.56 -0.72 8.21
C TRP A 146 -15.79 -1.67 9.38
N PRO A 147 -15.83 -2.99 9.11
CA PRO A 147 -16.33 -3.93 10.09
C PRO A 147 -15.65 -3.70 11.43
N ASP A 148 -16.43 -3.54 12.46
CA ASP A 148 -15.98 -3.35 13.85
C ASP A 148 -15.11 -2.11 14.14
N GLY A 149 -15.21 -1.05 13.35
CA GLY A 149 -14.68 0.26 13.70
C GLY A 149 -13.24 0.51 13.29
N GLY A 150 -12.72 -0.24 12.35
CA GLY A 150 -11.41 0.08 11.83
C GLY A 150 -11.07 -0.72 10.59
N ALA A 151 -10.58 -0.05 9.58
CA ALA A 151 -10.23 -0.63 8.31
C ALA A 151 -9.15 -1.66 8.48
N TYR A 152 -8.16 -1.65 8.92
CA TYR A 152 -7.05 -2.58 8.98
C TYR A 152 -6.67 -3.00 10.40
N GLY A 153 -7.59 -2.87 11.31
CA GLY A 153 -7.39 -3.29 12.68
C GLY A 153 -8.69 -3.82 13.23
N SER A 154 -8.80 -5.12 13.39
CA SER A 154 -9.85 -5.68 14.21
C SER A 154 -9.71 -5.13 15.63
N LYS A 155 -10.78 -5.18 16.41
CA LYS A 155 -10.70 -4.96 17.87
C LYS A 155 -9.63 -5.83 18.54
N ASN A 156 -9.15 -6.85 17.83
CA ASN A 156 -8.11 -7.78 18.28
C ASN A 156 -6.68 -7.31 17.95
N GLY A 157 -6.52 -6.14 17.36
CA GLY A 157 -5.21 -5.53 17.18
C GLY A 157 -4.33 -6.12 16.08
N ASN A 158 -4.86 -6.93 15.18
CA ASN A 158 -4.09 -7.41 14.04
C ASN A 158 -4.16 -6.41 12.87
N CYS A 159 -3.08 -6.23 12.15
CA CYS A 159 -3.05 -5.48 10.91
C CYS A 159 -2.34 -6.28 9.80
N VAL A 160 -2.71 -6.01 8.55
CA VAL A 160 -2.08 -6.67 7.40
C VAL A 160 -0.80 -5.91 7.06
N LEU A 161 0.35 -6.58 7.15
CA LEU A 161 1.65 -6.01 6.79
C LEU A 161 2.00 -6.26 5.32
N PHE A 162 1.71 -7.47 4.83
CA PHE A 162 2.02 -7.86 3.45
C PHE A 162 0.76 -8.41 2.80
N LYS A 163 0.46 -7.88 1.63
CA LYS A 163 -0.66 -8.29 0.78
C LYS A 163 -0.14 -8.92 -0.49
N PRO A 164 -0.58 -10.11 -0.90
CA PRO A 164 -0.15 -10.73 -2.16
C PRO A 164 -0.51 -9.85 -3.38
N GLU A 165 -1.54 -9.03 -3.27
CA GLU A 165 -1.94 -8.04 -4.26
C GLU A 165 -0.80 -7.07 -4.59
N GLU A 166 0.01 -6.71 -3.61
CA GLU A 166 1.18 -5.86 -3.85
C GLU A 166 2.23 -6.56 -4.72
N ALA A 167 2.42 -7.87 -4.52
CA ALA A 167 3.34 -8.63 -5.35
C ALA A 167 2.90 -8.66 -6.82
N TYR A 168 1.58 -8.78 -7.11
CA TYR A 168 1.06 -8.66 -8.47
C TYR A 168 1.33 -7.29 -9.08
N LEU A 169 1.17 -6.21 -8.32
CA LEU A 169 1.37 -4.86 -8.83
C LEU A 169 2.87 -4.54 -8.99
N ILE A 170 3.74 -5.03 -8.10
CA ILE A 170 5.20 -4.98 -8.29
C ILE A 170 5.61 -5.76 -9.54
N LEU A 171 5.03 -6.96 -9.74
CA LEU A 171 5.32 -7.78 -10.92
C LEU A 171 4.92 -7.05 -12.21
N ALA A 172 3.71 -6.48 -12.27
CA ALA A 172 3.25 -5.73 -13.43
C ALA A 172 4.19 -4.56 -13.77
N GLU A 173 4.61 -3.80 -12.78
CA GLU A 173 5.52 -2.67 -12.95
C GLU A 173 6.94 -3.12 -13.34
N ALA A 174 7.47 -4.16 -12.69
CA ALA A 174 8.77 -4.69 -13.05
C ALA A 174 8.81 -5.25 -14.48
N LEU A 175 7.73 -5.93 -14.91
CA LEU A 175 7.59 -6.39 -16.29
C LEU A 175 7.43 -5.23 -17.28
N TYR A 176 6.79 -4.13 -16.89
CA TYR A 176 6.78 -2.91 -17.71
C TYR A 176 8.20 -2.42 -18.00
N HIS A 177 9.04 -2.30 -17.00
CA HIS A 177 10.41 -1.85 -17.14
C HIS A 177 11.34 -2.84 -17.85
N THR A 178 11.04 -4.13 -17.77
CA THR A 178 11.83 -5.20 -18.44
C THR A 178 11.23 -5.67 -19.77
N GLN A 179 10.21 -4.96 -20.28
CA GLN A 179 9.51 -5.26 -21.54
C GLN A 179 8.85 -6.64 -21.58
N GLY A 180 8.45 -7.14 -20.40
CA GLY A 180 7.66 -8.37 -20.25
C GLY A 180 6.15 -8.14 -20.40
N ASP A 181 5.33 -9.15 -20.07
CA ASP A 181 3.87 -9.07 -20.15
C ASP A 181 3.25 -8.33 -18.95
N ALA A 182 3.49 -7.02 -18.91
CA ALA A 182 2.92 -6.15 -17.89
C ALA A 182 1.39 -6.02 -18.02
N VAL A 183 0.86 -5.95 -19.24
CA VAL A 183 -0.58 -5.84 -19.49
C VAL A 183 -1.32 -7.07 -19.02
N GLY A 184 -0.84 -8.27 -19.34
CA GLY A 184 -1.45 -9.52 -18.90
C GLY A 184 -1.43 -9.67 -17.38
N THR A 185 -0.32 -9.31 -16.75
CA THR A 185 -0.18 -9.32 -15.28
C THR A 185 -1.11 -8.32 -14.61
N LEU A 186 -1.19 -7.10 -15.13
CA LEU A 186 -2.11 -6.09 -14.61
C LEU A 186 -3.57 -6.50 -14.79
N ASN A 187 -3.94 -7.06 -15.95
CA ASN A 187 -5.28 -7.59 -16.18
C ASN A 187 -5.65 -8.72 -15.24
N LYS A 188 -4.69 -9.59 -14.93
CA LYS A 188 -4.88 -10.63 -13.92
C LYS A 188 -5.23 -10.03 -12.56
N PHE A 189 -4.47 -9.04 -12.10
CA PHE A 189 -4.77 -8.32 -10.87
C PHE A 189 -6.16 -7.63 -10.94
N LYS A 190 -6.43 -6.87 -12.02
CA LYS A 190 -7.70 -6.16 -12.21
C LYS A 190 -8.90 -7.11 -12.19
N SER A 191 -8.72 -8.35 -12.64
CA SER A 191 -9.80 -9.36 -12.60
C SER A 191 -10.20 -9.73 -11.17
N PHE A 192 -9.29 -9.70 -10.20
CA PHE A 192 -9.65 -9.93 -8.80
C PHE A 192 -10.51 -8.82 -8.21
N ARG A 193 -10.46 -7.64 -8.81
CA ARG A 193 -11.17 -6.44 -8.33
C ARG A 193 -12.38 -6.06 -9.20
N ASN A 194 -12.61 -6.79 -10.29
CA ASN A 194 -13.60 -6.42 -11.31
C ASN A 194 -13.40 -4.98 -11.81
N ALA A 195 -12.14 -4.57 -11.98
CA ALA A 195 -11.71 -3.19 -12.25
C ALA A 195 -11.49 -2.90 -13.74
N GLY A 196 -12.14 -3.65 -14.63
CA GLY A 196 -11.97 -3.52 -16.08
C GLY A 196 -10.64 -4.10 -16.57
N THR A 197 -10.13 -3.60 -17.69
CA THR A 197 -8.90 -4.09 -18.32
C THR A 197 -7.96 -2.96 -18.70
N ALA A 198 -6.67 -3.30 -18.84
CA ALA A 198 -5.60 -2.42 -19.35
C ALA A 198 -5.28 -2.67 -20.83
N ASN A 199 -6.16 -3.35 -21.56
CA ASN A 199 -5.96 -3.68 -22.97
C ASN A 199 -5.77 -2.41 -23.81
N GLY A 200 -4.75 -2.41 -24.67
CA GLY A 200 -4.42 -1.27 -25.53
C GLY A 200 -3.59 -0.18 -24.85
N LEU A 201 -3.33 -0.26 -23.56
CA LEU A 201 -2.41 0.65 -22.87
C LEU A 201 -0.95 0.26 -23.14
N SER A 202 -0.09 1.25 -23.28
CA SER A 202 1.35 1.06 -23.48
C SER A 202 2.12 2.30 -23.02
N GLY A 203 3.44 2.19 -22.84
CA GLY A 203 4.28 3.31 -22.42
C GLY A 203 3.75 3.97 -21.14
N GLU A 204 3.82 5.28 -21.07
CA GLU A 204 3.42 6.06 -19.89
C GLU A 204 1.98 5.79 -19.44
N SER A 205 1.03 5.56 -20.36
CA SER A 205 -0.35 5.27 -20.00
C SER A 205 -0.52 3.94 -19.27
N LEU A 206 0.30 2.94 -19.59
CA LEU A 206 0.31 1.66 -18.87
C LEU A 206 0.93 1.82 -17.47
N LEU A 207 2.05 2.53 -17.36
CA LEU A 207 2.65 2.81 -16.05
C LEU A 207 1.68 3.58 -15.15
N GLN A 208 1.03 4.61 -15.68
CA GLN A 208 0.05 5.38 -14.91
C GLN A 208 -1.12 4.52 -14.44
N GLU A 209 -1.59 3.57 -15.26
CA GLU A 209 -2.65 2.64 -14.86
C GLU A 209 -2.17 1.69 -13.74
N ILE A 210 -0.94 1.17 -13.81
CA ILE A 210 -0.34 0.38 -12.71
C ILE A 210 -0.32 1.19 -11.41
N LEU A 211 0.11 2.45 -11.47
CA LEU A 211 0.16 3.35 -10.32
C LEU A 211 -1.24 3.70 -9.79
N ASN A 212 -2.23 3.84 -10.67
CA ASN A 212 -3.62 4.05 -10.29
C ASN A 212 -4.17 2.82 -9.55
N GLU A 213 -3.89 1.61 -10.04
CA GLU A 213 -4.28 0.38 -9.35
C GLU A 213 -3.61 0.24 -7.98
N ARG A 214 -2.32 0.58 -7.88
CA ARG A 214 -1.62 0.66 -6.58
C ARG A 214 -2.30 1.66 -5.65
N ARG A 215 -2.62 2.86 -6.14
CA ARG A 215 -3.29 3.91 -5.36
C ARG A 215 -4.66 3.47 -4.85
N LYS A 216 -5.43 2.74 -5.67
CA LYS A 216 -6.73 2.18 -5.29
C LYS A 216 -6.59 1.05 -4.26
N GLU A 217 -5.67 0.12 -4.49
CA GLU A 217 -5.50 -1.07 -3.66
C GLU A 217 -4.98 -0.74 -2.26
N PHE A 218 -4.08 0.24 -2.16
CA PHE A 218 -3.47 0.63 -0.89
C PHE A 218 -4.08 1.91 -0.33
N PHE A 219 -5.35 2.15 -0.64
CA PHE A 219 -6.06 3.27 -0.04
C PHE A 219 -6.04 3.17 1.48
N ALA A 220 -5.48 4.21 2.10
CA ALA A 220 -5.27 4.32 3.54
C ALA A 220 -4.45 3.18 4.17
N ASP A 221 -3.70 2.47 3.39
CA ASP A 221 -2.62 1.61 3.84
C ASP A 221 -1.41 2.49 4.20
N THR A 222 -0.86 2.31 5.36
CA THR A 222 0.02 3.20 6.12
C THR A 222 1.01 4.06 5.32
N ASP A 223 1.97 3.44 4.66
CA ASP A 223 3.10 4.11 4.00
C ASP A 223 3.10 3.98 2.47
N LYS A 224 2.26 3.10 1.92
CA LYS A 224 2.32 2.71 0.50
C LYS A 224 2.22 3.91 -0.45
N ARG A 225 1.25 4.79 -0.24
CA ARG A 225 1.09 5.99 -1.08
C ARG A 225 2.29 6.93 -0.96
N TRP A 226 2.87 7.07 0.22
CA TRP A 226 4.03 7.90 0.44
C TRP A 226 5.26 7.36 -0.28
N LEU A 227 5.47 6.04 -0.21
CA LEU A 227 6.57 5.36 -0.91
C LEU A 227 6.43 5.48 -2.43
N ASP A 228 5.21 5.31 -2.98
CA ASP A 228 4.95 5.48 -4.40
C ASP A 228 5.27 6.94 -4.86
N LEU A 229 4.85 7.93 -4.08
CA LEU A 229 5.16 9.34 -4.36
C LEU A 229 6.67 9.63 -4.29
N LYS A 230 7.37 9.08 -3.32
CA LYS A 230 8.83 9.23 -3.21
C LYS A 230 9.56 8.55 -4.36
N LYS A 231 9.07 7.38 -4.79
CA LYS A 231 9.68 6.62 -5.88
C LYS A 231 9.60 7.35 -7.22
N TYR A 232 8.44 7.95 -7.52
CA TYR A 232 8.17 8.58 -8.82
C TYR A 232 8.18 10.10 -8.79
N GLY A 233 8.41 10.71 -7.64
CA GLY A 233 8.45 12.15 -7.52
C GLY A 233 7.13 12.82 -7.89
N GLY A 234 6.00 12.29 -7.43
CA GLY A 234 4.69 12.82 -7.79
C GLY A 234 4.33 14.11 -7.04
N THR A 235 3.76 15.08 -7.73
CA THR A 235 3.18 16.27 -7.09
C THR A 235 1.98 15.88 -6.24
N ILE A 236 1.94 16.34 -4.99
CA ILE A 236 0.77 16.21 -4.12
C ILE A 236 -0.09 17.44 -4.31
N SER A 237 -1.25 17.26 -4.91
CA SER A 237 -2.26 18.31 -5.03
C SER A 237 -3.51 17.92 -4.24
N ARG A 238 -4.01 18.83 -3.43
CA ARG A 238 -5.21 18.64 -2.61
C ARG A 238 -6.08 19.88 -2.67
N HIS A 239 -7.33 19.66 -3.05
CA HIS A 239 -8.40 20.63 -2.94
C HIS A 239 -9.37 20.13 -1.87
N LEU A 240 -9.26 20.66 -0.68
CA LEU A 240 -9.99 20.18 0.48
C LEU A 240 -10.92 21.26 1.01
N THR A 241 -12.18 20.93 1.22
CA THR A 241 -13.10 21.77 1.96
C THR A 241 -13.30 21.19 3.36
N PHE A 242 -12.83 21.92 4.36
CA PHE A 242 -12.91 21.51 5.76
C PHE A 242 -13.48 22.65 6.60
N PHE A 243 -14.52 22.38 7.38
CA PHE A 243 -15.23 23.40 8.16
C PHE A 243 -15.58 24.67 7.35
N LYS A 244 -16.15 24.52 6.16
CA LYS A 244 -16.54 25.63 5.26
C LYS A 244 -15.37 26.46 4.72
N LYS A 245 -14.14 26.01 4.89
CA LYS A 245 -12.97 26.60 4.26
C LYS A 245 -12.39 25.65 3.23
N THR A 246 -12.03 26.20 2.08
CA THR A 246 -11.31 25.47 1.04
C THR A 246 -9.82 25.72 1.18
N TYR A 247 -9.06 24.65 1.07
CA TYR A 247 -7.60 24.65 1.12
C TYR A 247 -7.09 24.03 -0.17
N ASP A 248 -6.31 24.81 -0.90
CA ASP A 248 -5.54 24.32 -2.04
C ASP A 248 -4.10 24.15 -1.57
N ILE A 249 -3.65 22.89 -1.57
CA ILE A 249 -2.31 22.53 -1.14
C ILE A 249 -1.63 21.83 -2.29
N THR A 250 -0.46 22.35 -2.69
CA THR A 250 0.41 21.70 -3.67
C THR A 250 1.80 21.54 -3.07
N VAL A 251 2.34 20.32 -3.15
CA VAL A 251 3.71 20.00 -2.80
C VAL A 251 4.35 19.42 -4.05
N ASP A 252 5.32 20.11 -4.60
CA ASP A 252 6.00 19.69 -5.82
C ASP A 252 6.98 18.53 -5.58
N THR A 253 7.39 17.88 -6.65
CA THR A 253 8.18 16.64 -6.62
C THR A 253 9.54 16.78 -5.93
N ASP A 254 10.14 17.96 -5.97
CA ASP A 254 11.43 18.32 -5.39
C ASP A 254 11.30 19.10 -4.07
N ALA A 255 10.07 19.25 -3.57
CA ALA A 255 9.84 20.01 -2.36
C ALA A 255 10.51 19.36 -1.13
N TYR A 256 11.10 20.18 -0.27
CA TYR A 256 11.80 19.72 0.93
C TYR A 256 10.91 18.87 1.86
N GLN A 257 9.60 19.04 1.82
CA GLN A 257 8.62 18.29 2.61
C GLN A 257 8.65 16.77 2.32
N TYR A 258 9.23 16.35 1.19
CA TYR A 258 9.45 14.93 0.92
C TYR A 258 10.53 14.30 1.81
N ALA A 259 11.39 15.11 2.43
CA ALA A 259 12.23 14.68 3.54
C ALA A 259 11.55 15.09 4.85
N LEU A 260 11.08 14.14 5.64
CA LEU A 260 10.44 14.43 6.92
C LEU A 260 11.42 15.15 7.86
N PRO A 261 10.93 16.06 8.75
CA PRO A 261 11.80 16.69 9.72
C PRO A 261 12.35 15.67 10.71
N ILE A 262 13.60 15.86 11.12
CA ILE A 262 14.16 15.11 12.24
C ILE A 262 13.44 15.55 13.51
N PRO A 263 12.96 14.61 14.35
CA PRO A 263 12.28 14.95 15.58
C PRO A 263 13.12 15.85 16.49
N LEU A 264 12.47 16.79 17.17
CA LEU A 264 13.15 17.75 18.06
C LEU A 264 13.96 17.05 19.16
N ASP A 265 13.41 16.00 19.74
CA ASP A 265 14.08 15.24 20.79
C ASP A 265 15.41 14.61 20.30
N GLU A 266 15.45 14.15 19.04
CA GLU A 266 16.68 13.62 18.44
C GLU A 266 17.72 14.72 18.23
N LEU A 267 17.32 15.90 17.72
CA LEU A 267 18.20 17.05 17.56
C LEU A 267 18.76 17.53 18.91
N GLN A 268 17.97 17.48 19.98
CA GLN A 268 18.41 17.88 21.31
C GLN A 268 19.40 16.89 21.95
N GLN A 269 19.29 15.62 21.59
CA GLN A 269 20.15 14.56 22.15
C GLN A 269 21.45 14.35 21.35
N ASN A 270 21.52 14.84 20.11
CA ASN A 270 22.61 14.57 19.18
C ASN A 270 23.09 15.84 18.48
N ASN A 271 24.07 16.52 19.07
CA ASN A 271 24.65 17.74 18.52
C ASN A 271 25.48 17.53 17.21
N ALA A 272 25.64 16.28 16.75
CA ALA A 272 26.38 15.97 15.52
C ALA A 272 25.48 15.98 14.28
N ILE A 273 24.17 16.15 14.44
CA ILE A 273 23.22 16.22 13.33
C ILE A 273 22.58 17.60 13.25
N SER A 274 22.20 17.99 12.03
CA SER A 274 21.39 19.18 11.75
C SER A 274 20.07 18.76 11.12
N GLN A 275 19.08 19.64 11.20
CA GLN A 275 17.78 19.43 10.59
C GLN A 275 17.91 19.31 9.06
N ASN A 276 17.03 18.54 8.44
CA ASN A 276 16.93 18.42 6.99
C ASN A 276 16.72 19.81 6.35
N GLU A 277 17.31 20.00 5.16
CA GLU A 277 17.21 21.23 4.42
C GLU A 277 15.75 21.66 4.21
N GLY A 278 15.49 22.96 4.28
CA GLY A 278 14.16 23.54 4.14
C GLY A 278 13.32 23.57 5.41
N TRP A 279 13.61 22.73 6.40
CA TRP A 279 12.98 22.78 7.72
C TRP A 279 13.67 23.79 8.64
N VAL A 280 12.92 24.25 9.65
CA VAL A 280 13.46 25.21 10.63
C VAL A 280 14.69 24.62 11.32
N GLN A 281 15.81 25.30 11.18
CA GLN A 281 17.03 24.95 11.90
C GLN A 281 16.89 25.41 13.37
N ILE A 282 17.21 24.52 14.29
CA ILE A 282 17.16 24.80 15.73
C ILE A 282 18.59 24.72 16.25
N GLU A 283 19.08 25.83 16.77
CA GLU A 283 20.36 25.91 17.50
C GLU A 283 20.08 25.74 18.99
N PHE A 284 20.84 24.88 19.66
CA PHE A 284 20.72 24.59 21.07
C PHE A 284 21.93 25.12 21.87
#